data_0a316d37e23dc320587b50572055b091
#
_entry.id   0a316d37e23dc320587b50572055b091
#
_cell.length_a   1.000
_cell.length_b   1.000
_cell.length_c   1.000
_cell.angle_alpha   90.00
_cell.angle_beta   90.00
_cell.angle_gamma   90.00
#
_symmetry.space_group_name_H-M   'P 1'
#
loop_
_entity.id
_entity.type
_entity.pdbx_description
1 polymer ?
#
loop_
_entity_poly.entity_id
_entity_poly.type
_entity_poly.pdbx_seq_one_letter_code
_entity_poly.pdbx_strand_id
1 'polypeptide(L)'
;MRKRDESLASFVGTNCPQVAMKTESGVMRKTLVGDMKCVLRVIQSIPSPKAEPFKQWMAQVASDRLDQMQDPEMSIQQAMVDYKRLGYSDNWINQRLKSMEVRKELTDEWQRRGVEGQQFATLTDIITQAWADRSTKAYKQFKGLKKENLRDNMTNIELALNTLAEASVTEISKQRRPKGFQQNVKVARSGGSVAKAARTQLEKQLGHSVVSPINAAQVLTAKETKQIEGEKEKD
;
A
#
# COMPACT_ATOMS: atom_id res chain seq x y z
N MET A 1 35.36 15.45 -1.38
CA MET A 1 34.89 14.08 -1.61
C MET A 1 35.09 13.62 -3.04
N ARG A 2 34.47 14.23 -4.05
CA ARG A 2 34.63 13.83 -5.49
C ARG A 2 36.07 13.68 -5.97
N LYS A 3 36.99 14.52 -5.51
CA LYS A 3 38.42 14.50 -5.92
C LYS A 3 39.24 13.34 -5.35
N ARG A 4 38.65 12.57 -4.38
CA ARG A 4 39.36 11.46 -3.70
C ARG A 4 38.75 10.08 -4.02
N ASP A 5 37.58 10.05 -4.64
CA ASP A 5 36.84 8.82 -5.00
C ASP A 5 36.26 8.97 -6.42
N GLU A 6 37.01 8.43 -7.39
CA GLU A 6 36.65 8.48 -8.81
C GLU A 6 35.34 7.72 -9.08
N SER A 7 35.12 6.63 -8.35
CA SER A 7 33.89 5.83 -8.48
C SER A 7 32.67 6.62 -8.03
N LEU A 8 32.77 7.40 -6.94
CA LEU A 8 31.73 8.30 -6.48
C LEU A 8 31.51 9.46 -7.46
N ALA A 9 32.60 10.02 -8.04
CA ALA A 9 32.48 11.11 -8.99
C ALA A 9 31.74 10.67 -10.26
N SER A 10 32.08 9.49 -10.80
CA SER A 10 31.38 8.86 -11.92
C SER A 10 29.90 8.58 -11.60
N PHE A 11 29.62 7.96 -10.45
CA PHE A 11 28.26 7.65 -10.02
C PHE A 11 27.41 8.90 -9.89
N VAL A 12 27.90 9.95 -9.23
CA VAL A 12 27.19 11.22 -9.06
C VAL A 12 26.98 11.93 -10.40
N GLY A 13 27.97 11.88 -11.30
CA GLY A 13 27.85 12.45 -12.64
C GLY A 13 26.72 11.83 -13.46
N THR A 14 26.54 10.52 -13.32
CA THR A 14 25.53 9.77 -14.06
C THR A 14 24.13 9.84 -13.42
N ASN A 15 24.05 9.77 -12.08
CA ASN A 15 22.78 9.55 -11.38
C ASN A 15 22.23 10.79 -10.66
N CYS A 16 22.99 11.88 -10.55
CA CYS A 16 22.58 13.08 -9.84
C CYS A 16 22.59 14.30 -10.79
N PRO A 17 21.50 14.55 -11.52
CA PRO A 17 21.40 15.70 -12.43
C PRO A 17 21.46 17.03 -11.66
N GLN A 18 21.91 18.08 -12.34
CA GLN A 18 21.83 19.45 -11.83
C GLN A 18 20.50 20.08 -12.20
N VAL A 19 19.77 20.53 -11.18
CA VAL A 19 18.49 21.23 -11.33
C VAL A 19 18.63 22.65 -10.80
N ALA A 20 18.08 23.63 -11.49
CA ALA A 20 18.01 25.00 -11.01
C ALA A 20 16.96 25.06 -9.88
N MET A 21 17.38 25.36 -8.67
CA MET A 21 16.52 25.47 -7.47
C MET A 21 16.64 26.85 -6.88
N LYS A 22 15.51 27.37 -6.39
CA LYS A 22 15.44 28.65 -5.69
C LYS A 22 15.94 28.46 -4.25
N THR A 23 16.94 29.23 -3.83
CA THR A 23 17.42 29.22 -2.44
C THR A 23 16.44 29.99 -1.53
N GLU A 24 16.60 29.85 -0.21
CA GLU A 24 15.83 30.64 0.78
C GLU A 24 15.93 32.15 0.54
N SER A 25 17.08 32.63 0.08
CA SER A 25 17.31 34.01 -0.31
C SER A 25 16.74 34.42 -1.67
N GLY A 26 16.00 33.52 -2.35
CA GLY A 26 15.33 33.79 -3.64
C GLY A 26 16.20 33.66 -4.88
N VAL A 27 17.51 33.37 -4.75
CA VAL A 27 18.45 33.22 -5.88
C VAL A 27 18.37 31.85 -6.49
N MET A 28 18.35 31.76 -7.81
CA MET A 28 18.41 30.47 -8.54
C MET A 28 19.83 29.92 -8.55
N ARG A 29 20.01 28.70 -8.03
CA ARG A 29 21.27 27.97 -8.06
C ARG A 29 21.12 26.59 -8.69
N LYS A 30 22.08 26.17 -9.50
CA LYS A 30 22.19 24.79 -9.98
C LYS A 30 22.61 23.89 -8.80
N THR A 31 21.70 23.04 -8.36
CA THR A 31 21.88 22.11 -7.24
C THR A 31 21.82 20.69 -7.75
N LEU A 32 22.73 19.84 -7.28
CA LEU A 32 22.66 18.39 -7.54
C LEU A 32 21.47 17.81 -6.81
N VAL A 33 20.63 17.09 -7.54
CA VAL A 33 19.51 16.35 -7.00
C VAL A 33 19.72 14.85 -7.26
N GLY A 34 19.20 14.01 -6.37
CA GLY A 34 19.30 12.56 -6.50
C GLY A 34 18.11 11.89 -5.82
N ASP A 35 17.82 10.67 -6.26
CA ASP A 35 16.90 9.79 -5.56
C ASP A 35 17.52 9.27 -4.24
N MET A 36 16.75 8.48 -3.48
CA MET A 36 17.21 7.91 -2.22
C MET A 36 18.45 7.06 -2.40
N LYS A 37 18.58 6.29 -3.49
CA LYS A 37 19.75 5.46 -3.79
C LYS A 37 21.01 6.32 -3.97
N CYS A 38 20.88 7.46 -4.65
CA CYS A 38 21.97 8.41 -4.82
C CYS A 38 22.40 9.00 -3.47
N VAL A 39 21.45 9.42 -2.63
CA VAL A 39 21.72 9.95 -1.29
C VAL A 39 22.44 8.91 -0.42
N LEU A 40 21.92 7.70 -0.34
CA LEU A 40 22.52 6.61 0.43
C LEU A 40 23.96 6.30 -0.03
N ARG A 41 24.21 6.24 -1.35
CA ARG A 41 25.56 6.00 -1.89
C ARG A 41 26.53 7.14 -1.55
N VAL A 42 26.07 8.39 -1.56
CA VAL A 42 26.89 9.55 -1.16
C VAL A 42 27.24 9.45 0.33
N ILE A 43 26.28 9.13 1.21
CA ILE A 43 26.50 9.01 2.65
C ILE A 43 27.55 7.93 2.99
N GLN A 44 27.54 6.79 2.30
CA GLN A 44 28.53 5.73 2.46
C GLN A 44 29.97 6.25 2.27
N SER A 45 30.15 7.22 1.38
CA SER A 45 31.46 7.80 1.05
C SER A 45 31.90 8.95 1.97
N ILE A 46 31.10 9.31 2.98
CA ILE A 46 31.45 10.38 3.95
C ILE A 46 32.48 9.84 4.95
N PRO A 47 33.74 10.34 4.95
CA PRO A 47 34.78 9.90 5.89
C PRO A 47 34.62 10.68 7.23
N SER A 48 33.48 10.56 7.88
CA SER A 48 33.24 11.27 9.15
C SER A 48 32.70 10.29 10.20
N PRO A 49 33.22 10.34 11.43
CA PRO A 49 32.67 9.57 12.55
C PRO A 49 31.17 9.82 12.79
N LYS A 50 30.67 11.02 12.46
CA LYS A 50 29.25 11.35 12.57
C LYS A 50 28.36 10.60 11.56
N ALA A 51 28.92 10.10 10.48
CA ALA A 51 28.20 9.27 9.50
C ALA A 51 28.21 7.77 9.87
N GLU A 52 29.03 7.36 10.81
CA GLU A 52 29.22 5.94 11.17
C GLU A 52 27.96 5.27 11.68
N PRO A 53 27.15 5.85 12.59
CA PRO A 53 25.91 5.23 13.04
C PRO A 53 24.94 4.97 11.89
N PHE A 54 24.90 5.86 10.90
CA PHE A 54 24.05 5.68 9.73
C PHE A 54 24.55 4.57 8.80
N LYS A 55 25.88 4.44 8.63
CA LYS A 55 26.48 3.35 7.86
C LYS A 55 26.21 1.99 8.49
N GLN A 56 26.32 1.90 9.83
CA GLN A 56 26.00 0.70 10.58
C GLN A 56 24.50 0.34 10.45
N TRP A 57 23.61 1.33 10.56
CA TRP A 57 22.19 1.14 10.28
C TRP A 57 21.93 0.61 8.87
N MET A 58 22.59 1.16 7.83
CA MET A 58 22.45 0.65 6.47
C MET A 58 22.93 -0.80 6.34
N ALA A 59 24.06 -1.15 6.99
CA ALA A 59 24.57 -2.51 7.01
C ALA A 59 23.58 -3.49 7.68
N GLN A 60 22.98 -3.08 8.80
CA GLN A 60 21.94 -3.87 9.47
C GLN A 60 20.73 -4.08 8.57
N VAL A 61 20.19 -3.02 7.95
CA VAL A 61 19.06 -3.12 7.01
C VAL A 61 19.37 -4.07 5.85
N ALA A 62 20.59 -4.03 5.33
CA ALA A 62 21.01 -4.95 4.26
C ALA A 62 21.09 -6.40 4.76
N SER A 63 21.64 -6.64 5.97
CA SER A 63 21.69 -7.96 6.61
C SER A 63 20.29 -8.52 6.82
N ASP A 64 19.40 -7.73 7.46
CA ASP A 64 18.01 -8.13 7.71
C ASP A 64 17.30 -8.50 6.40
N ARG A 65 17.59 -7.77 5.31
CA ARG A 65 17.00 -8.09 4.02
C ARG A 65 17.53 -9.41 3.43
N LEU A 66 18.81 -9.72 3.62
CA LEU A 66 19.39 -11.00 3.20
C LEU A 66 18.78 -12.15 3.98
N ASP A 67 18.61 -11.99 5.30
CA ASP A 67 17.96 -12.99 6.15
C ASP A 67 16.50 -13.23 5.74
N GLN A 68 15.73 -12.17 5.45
CA GLN A 68 14.38 -12.25 4.92
C GLN A 68 14.29 -12.91 3.52
N MET A 69 15.37 -12.88 2.74
CA MET A 69 15.42 -13.60 1.46
C MET A 69 15.63 -15.11 1.66
N GLN A 70 16.29 -15.50 2.75
CA GLN A 70 16.49 -16.91 3.13
C GLN A 70 15.28 -17.47 3.83
N ASP A 71 14.64 -16.66 4.70
CA ASP A 71 13.40 -17.01 5.43
C ASP A 71 12.28 -16.00 5.10
N PRO A 72 11.40 -16.31 4.14
CA PRO A 72 10.29 -15.43 3.77
C PRO A 72 9.29 -15.13 4.91
N GLU A 73 9.20 -15.98 5.95
CA GLU A 73 8.31 -15.73 7.09
C GLU A 73 8.74 -14.49 7.87
N MET A 74 10.04 -14.20 7.93
CA MET A 74 10.56 -12.97 8.54
C MET A 74 10.02 -11.70 7.87
N SER A 75 9.82 -11.73 6.54
CA SER A 75 9.22 -10.59 5.82
C SER A 75 7.75 -10.38 6.22
N ILE A 76 7.01 -11.45 6.47
CA ILE A 76 5.60 -11.38 6.93
C ILE A 76 5.56 -10.84 8.35
N GLN A 77 6.42 -11.34 9.24
CA GLN A 77 6.52 -10.87 10.62
C GLN A 77 6.91 -9.38 10.68
N GLN A 78 7.88 -8.96 9.87
CA GLN A 78 8.27 -7.56 9.79
C GLN A 78 7.11 -6.68 9.29
N ALA A 79 6.35 -7.12 8.30
CA ALA A 79 5.18 -6.40 7.83
C ALA A 79 4.12 -6.24 8.94
N MET A 80 3.91 -7.26 9.76
CA MET A 80 2.99 -7.18 10.91
C MET A 80 3.46 -6.14 11.94
N VAL A 81 4.77 -6.13 12.25
CA VAL A 81 5.37 -5.14 13.15
C VAL A 81 5.22 -3.73 12.60
N ASP A 82 5.47 -3.54 11.29
CA ASP A 82 5.35 -2.24 10.64
C ASP A 82 3.90 -1.73 10.66
N TYR A 83 2.91 -2.59 10.38
CA TYR A 83 1.50 -2.22 10.51
C TYR A 83 1.11 -1.87 11.96
N LYS A 84 1.61 -2.61 12.96
CA LYS A 84 1.41 -2.27 14.38
C LYS A 84 1.97 -0.90 14.72
N ARG A 85 3.20 -0.59 14.27
CA ARG A 85 3.83 0.72 14.47
C ARG A 85 3.04 1.86 13.81
N LEU A 86 2.34 1.59 12.74
CA LEU A 86 1.42 2.52 12.08
C LEU A 86 0.05 2.64 12.78
N GLY A 87 -0.16 1.92 13.90
CA GLY A 87 -1.38 1.98 14.70
C GLY A 87 -2.49 1.02 14.29
N TYR A 88 -2.23 0.04 13.44
CA TYR A 88 -3.25 -0.94 13.05
C TYR A 88 -3.41 -2.05 14.10
N SER A 89 -4.66 -2.44 14.38
CA SER A 89 -4.96 -3.53 15.31
C SER A 89 -4.59 -4.90 14.72
N ASP A 90 -4.29 -5.89 15.57
CA ASP A 90 -3.99 -7.26 15.14
C ASP A 90 -5.10 -7.85 14.27
N ASN A 91 -6.37 -7.60 14.62
CA ASN A 91 -7.50 -8.06 13.83
C ASN A 91 -7.49 -7.45 12.40
N TRP A 92 -7.20 -6.16 12.27
CA TRP A 92 -7.08 -5.51 10.97
C TRP A 92 -5.89 -6.07 10.17
N ILE A 93 -4.73 -6.28 10.82
CA ILE A 93 -3.52 -6.84 10.21
C ILE A 93 -3.81 -8.22 9.63
N ASN A 94 -4.43 -9.11 10.42
CA ASN A 94 -4.79 -10.45 9.97
C ASN A 94 -5.77 -10.41 8.78
N GLN A 95 -6.77 -9.54 8.84
CA GLN A 95 -7.71 -9.33 7.73
C GLN A 95 -6.99 -8.80 6.48
N ARG A 96 -6.01 -7.92 6.65
CA ARG A 96 -5.22 -7.37 5.54
C ARG A 96 -4.34 -8.43 4.88
N LEU A 97 -3.67 -9.26 5.66
CA LEU A 97 -2.86 -10.38 5.15
C LEU A 97 -3.74 -11.36 4.35
N LYS A 98 -4.91 -11.72 4.88
CA LYS A 98 -5.89 -12.57 4.17
C LYS A 98 -6.34 -11.93 2.85
N SER A 99 -6.58 -10.62 2.84
CA SER A 99 -6.95 -9.92 1.61
C SER A 99 -5.82 -9.90 0.56
N MET A 100 -4.56 -9.96 0.97
CA MET A 100 -3.42 -10.05 0.05
C MET A 100 -3.35 -11.44 -0.61
N GLU A 101 -3.59 -12.49 0.16
CA GLU A 101 -3.67 -13.86 -0.35
C GLU A 101 -4.79 -14.00 -1.41
N VAL A 102 -6.00 -13.58 -1.06
CA VAL A 102 -7.16 -13.60 -1.99
C VAL A 102 -6.87 -12.77 -3.25
N ARG A 103 -6.24 -11.62 -3.09
CA ARG A 103 -5.84 -10.78 -4.23
C ARG A 103 -4.83 -11.46 -5.13
N LYS A 104 -3.86 -12.16 -4.55
CA LYS A 104 -2.88 -12.94 -5.32
C LYS A 104 -3.57 -14.04 -6.13
N GLU A 105 -4.45 -14.81 -5.50
CA GLU A 105 -5.21 -15.87 -6.16
C GLU A 105 -6.04 -15.33 -7.35
N LEU A 106 -6.71 -14.18 -7.17
CA LEU A 106 -7.45 -13.51 -8.24
C LEU A 106 -6.55 -13.09 -9.40
N THR A 107 -5.39 -12.52 -9.14
CA THR A 107 -4.47 -12.09 -10.18
C THR A 107 -3.88 -13.28 -10.94
N ASP A 108 -3.55 -14.36 -10.25
CA ASP A 108 -3.07 -15.61 -10.85
C ASP A 108 -4.16 -16.22 -11.74
N GLU A 109 -5.44 -16.19 -11.32
CA GLU A 109 -6.57 -16.66 -12.12
C GLU A 109 -6.75 -15.79 -13.38
N TRP A 110 -6.70 -14.48 -13.26
CA TRP A 110 -6.80 -13.56 -14.39
C TRP A 110 -5.68 -13.79 -15.41
N GLN A 111 -4.44 -14.01 -14.95
CA GLN A 111 -3.32 -14.33 -15.81
C GLN A 111 -3.58 -15.63 -16.60
N ARG A 112 -4.08 -16.67 -15.92
CA ARG A 112 -4.50 -17.93 -16.58
C ARG A 112 -5.62 -17.74 -17.61
N ARG A 113 -6.43 -16.67 -17.48
CA ARG A 113 -7.53 -16.33 -18.41
C ARG A 113 -7.13 -15.34 -19.50
N GLY A 114 -5.83 -15.03 -19.63
CA GLY A 114 -5.31 -14.15 -20.70
C GLY A 114 -5.54 -12.67 -20.43
N VAL A 115 -5.59 -12.26 -19.15
CA VAL A 115 -5.59 -10.85 -18.76
C VAL A 115 -4.15 -10.36 -18.67
N GLU A 116 -3.84 -9.20 -19.26
CA GLU A 116 -2.49 -8.68 -19.39
C GLU A 116 -2.39 -7.19 -19.04
N GLY A 117 -1.21 -6.78 -18.58
CA GLY A 117 -0.82 -5.39 -18.41
C GLY A 117 -1.84 -4.54 -17.64
N GLN A 118 -2.29 -3.44 -18.23
CA GLN A 118 -3.23 -2.50 -17.62
C GLN A 118 -4.64 -3.05 -17.39
N GLN A 119 -4.98 -4.15 -18.02
CA GLN A 119 -6.29 -4.79 -17.85
C GLN A 119 -6.55 -5.22 -16.40
N PHE A 120 -5.49 -5.61 -15.65
CA PHE A 120 -5.58 -5.91 -14.22
C PHE A 120 -6.11 -4.72 -13.40
N ALA A 121 -5.60 -3.53 -13.68
CA ALA A 121 -6.04 -2.32 -13.00
C ALA A 121 -7.49 -1.98 -13.36
N THR A 122 -7.86 -2.13 -14.62
CA THR A 122 -9.23 -1.90 -15.10
C THR A 122 -10.22 -2.86 -14.46
N LEU A 123 -9.91 -4.17 -14.41
CA LEU A 123 -10.77 -5.17 -13.76
C LEU A 123 -10.91 -4.90 -12.26
N THR A 124 -9.82 -4.48 -11.60
CA THR A 124 -9.85 -4.07 -10.19
C THR A 124 -10.79 -2.89 -9.97
N ASP A 125 -10.75 -1.90 -10.85
CA ASP A 125 -11.62 -0.74 -10.77
C ASP A 125 -13.10 -1.13 -10.97
N ILE A 126 -13.37 -2.03 -11.92
CA ILE A 126 -14.72 -2.58 -12.16
C ILE A 126 -15.25 -3.31 -10.92
N ILE A 127 -14.44 -4.13 -10.26
CA ILE A 127 -14.83 -4.80 -9.01
C ILE A 127 -15.15 -3.76 -7.94
N THR A 128 -14.25 -2.79 -7.73
CA THR A 128 -14.42 -1.73 -6.72
C THR A 128 -15.69 -0.94 -6.99
N GLN A 129 -15.93 -0.54 -8.24
CA GLN A 129 -17.14 0.19 -8.62
C GLN A 129 -18.41 -0.64 -8.41
N ALA A 130 -18.35 -1.94 -8.70
CA ALA A 130 -19.49 -2.82 -8.58
C ALA A 130 -19.94 -3.01 -7.11
N TRP A 131 -19.01 -3.09 -6.14
CA TRP A 131 -19.40 -3.28 -4.75
C TRP A 131 -19.48 -1.99 -3.94
N ALA A 132 -18.60 -0.98 -4.21
CA ALA A 132 -18.49 0.23 -3.43
C ALA A 132 -19.26 1.44 -4.04
N ASP A 133 -19.83 1.30 -5.24
CA ASP A 133 -20.46 2.36 -6.04
C ASP A 133 -19.50 3.53 -6.37
N ARG A 134 -18.20 3.28 -6.32
CA ARG A 134 -17.13 4.26 -6.58
C ARG A 134 -16.01 3.60 -7.37
N SER A 135 -15.45 4.31 -8.35
CA SER A 135 -14.16 3.91 -8.93
C SER A 135 -13.06 3.96 -7.86
N THR A 136 -11.99 3.22 -8.05
CA THR A 136 -10.83 3.23 -7.14
C THR A 136 -10.31 4.66 -6.91
N LYS A 137 -10.27 5.48 -7.97
CA LYS A 137 -9.87 6.88 -7.89
C LYS A 137 -10.84 7.71 -7.05
N ALA A 138 -12.14 7.60 -7.31
CA ALA A 138 -13.16 8.31 -6.55
C ALA A 138 -13.20 7.87 -5.08
N TYR A 139 -12.92 6.59 -4.81
CA TYR A 139 -12.86 6.08 -3.45
C TYR A 139 -11.63 6.60 -2.69
N LYS A 140 -10.47 6.67 -3.34
CA LYS A 140 -9.29 7.33 -2.76
C LYS A 140 -9.59 8.80 -2.42
N GLN A 141 -10.19 9.55 -3.33
CA GLN A 141 -10.58 10.94 -3.09
C GLN A 141 -11.57 11.08 -1.92
N PHE A 142 -12.56 10.19 -1.84
CA PHE A 142 -13.54 10.16 -0.75
C PHE A 142 -12.88 9.92 0.62
N LYS A 143 -11.79 9.14 0.67
CA LYS A 143 -10.99 8.92 1.89
C LYS A 143 -9.88 9.97 2.11
N GLY A 144 -9.78 11.01 1.27
CA GLY A 144 -8.74 12.04 1.36
C GLY A 144 -7.34 11.56 0.98
N LEU A 145 -7.22 10.42 0.26
CA LEU A 145 -5.95 9.81 -0.12
C LEU A 145 -5.40 10.42 -1.42
N LYS A 146 -4.07 10.61 -1.48
CA LYS A 146 -3.36 11.11 -2.68
C LYS A 146 -2.65 9.96 -3.41
N LYS A 147 -1.60 9.40 -2.80
CA LYS A 147 -0.77 8.32 -3.37
C LYS A 147 -0.91 7.00 -2.61
N GLU A 148 -1.46 7.06 -1.41
CA GLU A 148 -1.58 5.94 -0.48
C GLU A 148 -2.38 4.78 -1.08
N ASN A 149 -2.12 3.57 -0.60
CA ASN A 149 -2.86 2.39 -1.02
C ASN A 149 -4.28 2.44 -0.44
N LEU A 150 -5.31 2.27 -1.29
CA LEU A 150 -6.70 2.30 -0.86
C LEU A 150 -7.02 1.22 0.19
N ARG A 151 -6.51 -0.01 0.00
CA ARG A 151 -6.80 -1.13 0.91
C ARG A 151 -6.19 -0.93 2.30
N ASP A 152 -5.03 -0.29 2.39
CA ASP A 152 -4.40 0.03 3.68
C ASP A 152 -5.18 1.10 4.46
N ASN A 153 -6.12 1.78 3.79
CA ASN A 153 -6.97 2.81 4.36
C ASN A 153 -8.46 2.40 4.45
N MET A 154 -8.77 1.14 4.17
CA MET A 154 -10.10 0.57 4.36
C MET A 154 -10.33 0.17 5.82
N THR A 155 -11.53 0.39 6.34
CA THR A 155 -11.96 -0.19 7.61
C THR A 155 -12.06 -1.71 7.51
N ASN A 156 -12.14 -2.43 8.63
CA ASN A 156 -12.27 -3.89 8.62
C ASN A 156 -13.44 -4.38 7.76
N ILE A 157 -14.58 -3.71 7.83
CA ILE A 157 -15.76 -4.14 7.08
C ILE A 157 -15.63 -3.84 5.58
N GLU A 158 -15.05 -2.71 5.21
CA GLU A 158 -14.75 -2.39 3.82
C GLU A 158 -13.75 -3.38 3.22
N LEU A 159 -12.72 -3.74 4.00
CA LEU A 159 -11.70 -4.71 3.60
C LEU A 159 -12.31 -6.12 3.44
N ALA A 160 -13.20 -6.53 4.34
CA ALA A 160 -13.93 -7.80 4.26
C ALA A 160 -14.82 -7.85 3.00
N LEU A 161 -15.57 -6.79 2.69
CA LEU A 161 -16.41 -6.70 1.50
C LEU A 161 -15.57 -6.70 0.21
N ASN A 162 -14.44 -6.01 0.19
CA ASN A 162 -13.51 -6.05 -0.94
C ASN A 162 -12.94 -7.46 -1.15
N THR A 163 -12.57 -8.15 -0.06
CA THR A 163 -12.07 -9.53 -0.09
C THR A 163 -13.15 -10.48 -0.59
N LEU A 164 -14.40 -10.33 -0.15
CA LEU A 164 -15.54 -11.10 -0.65
C LEU A 164 -15.75 -10.90 -2.16
N ALA A 165 -15.67 -9.65 -2.63
CA ALA A 165 -15.81 -9.34 -4.06
C ALA A 165 -14.71 -10.06 -4.88
N GLU A 166 -13.45 -9.97 -4.46
CA GLU A 166 -12.30 -10.57 -5.13
C GLU A 166 -12.38 -12.11 -5.13
N ALA A 167 -12.70 -12.71 -3.99
CA ALA A 167 -12.91 -14.17 -3.88
C ALA A 167 -14.07 -14.66 -4.78
N SER A 168 -15.19 -13.90 -4.79
CA SER A 168 -16.34 -14.23 -5.65
C SER A 168 -15.97 -14.19 -7.13
N VAL A 169 -15.18 -13.20 -7.57
CA VAL A 169 -14.66 -13.12 -8.95
C VAL A 169 -13.83 -14.36 -9.27
N THR A 170 -12.93 -14.74 -8.38
CA THR A 170 -12.06 -15.92 -8.54
C THR A 170 -12.88 -17.20 -8.73
N GLU A 171 -13.85 -17.45 -7.86
CA GLU A 171 -14.68 -18.67 -7.93
C GLU A 171 -15.59 -18.68 -9.17
N ILE A 172 -16.21 -17.55 -9.51
CA ILE A 172 -17.00 -17.43 -10.75
C ILE A 172 -16.11 -17.64 -11.99
N SER A 173 -14.88 -17.12 -11.96
CA SER A 173 -13.91 -17.30 -13.05
C SER A 173 -13.50 -18.74 -13.22
N LYS A 174 -13.19 -19.45 -12.12
CA LYS A 174 -12.85 -20.88 -12.16
C LYS A 174 -13.99 -21.72 -12.81
N GLN A 175 -15.23 -21.40 -12.46
CA GLN A 175 -16.41 -22.12 -12.97
C GLN A 175 -16.71 -21.76 -14.44
N ARG A 176 -16.77 -20.45 -14.76
CA ARG A 176 -17.19 -19.97 -16.10
C ARG A 176 -16.08 -20.00 -17.14
N ARG A 177 -14.81 -20.08 -16.71
CA ARG A 177 -13.60 -20.13 -17.55
C ARG A 177 -13.59 -19.04 -18.62
N PRO A 178 -13.70 -17.75 -18.25
CA PRO A 178 -13.73 -16.64 -19.19
C PRO A 178 -12.45 -16.61 -20.02
N LYS A 179 -12.55 -16.22 -21.29
CA LYS A 179 -11.40 -16.05 -22.19
C LYS A 179 -11.24 -14.58 -22.56
N GLY A 180 -10.04 -14.04 -22.29
CA GLY A 180 -9.69 -12.66 -22.60
C GLY A 180 -10.44 -11.62 -21.76
N PHE A 181 -10.13 -10.35 -22.02
CA PHE A 181 -10.54 -9.23 -21.18
C PHE A 181 -12.06 -9.06 -21.06
N GLN A 182 -12.80 -9.08 -22.18
CA GLN A 182 -14.23 -8.75 -22.18
C GLN A 182 -15.09 -9.74 -21.36
N GLN A 183 -14.73 -11.02 -21.37
CA GLN A 183 -15.44 -12.00 -20.56
C GLN A 183 -15.08 -11.85 -19.09
N ASN A 184 -13.82 -11.50 -18.76
CA ASN A 184 -13.39 -11.20 -17.40
C ASN A 184 -14.07 -9.93 -16.85
N VAL A 185 -14.39 -8.93 -17.67
CA VAL A 185 -15.21 -7.78 -17.27
C VAL A 185 -16.59 -8.21 -16.75
N LYS A 186 -17.25 -9.14 -17.44
CA LYS A 186 -18.57 -9.67 -16.99
C LYS A 186 -18.45 -10.41 -15.66
N VAL A 187 -17.41 -11.22 -15.50
CA VAL A 187 -17.12 -11.96 -14.26
C VAL A 187 -16.80 -11.00 -13.12
N ALA A 188 -15.96 -9.97 -13.35
CA ALA A 188 -15.63 -8.95 -12.37
C ALA A 188 -16.87 -8.22 -11.86
N ARG A 189 -17.80 -7.83 -12.74
CA ARG A 189 -19.08 -7.23 -12.33
C ARG A 189 -19.93 -8.20 -11.51
N SER A 190 -20.02 -9.47 -11.93
CA SER A 190 -20.78 -10.49 -11.19
C SER A 190 -20.24 -10.71 -9.78
N GLY A 191 -18.93 -10.85 -9.61
CA GLY A 191 -18.32 -11.02 -8.28
C GLY A 191 -18.44 -9.77 -7.40
N GLY A 192 -18.26 -8.57 -7.98
CA GLY A 192 -18.50 -7.32 -7.29
C GLY A 192 -19.96 -7.15 -6.83
N SER A 193 -20.94 -7.62 -7.64
CA SER A 193 -22.37 -7.56 -7.27
C SER A 193 -22.71 -8.46 -6.08
N VAL A 194 -22.01 -9.57 -5.86
CA VAL A 194 -22.16 -10.42 -4.67
C VAL A 194 -21.83 -9.63 -3.40
N ALA A 195 -20.68 -8.95 -3.39
CA ALA A 195 -20.30 -8.12 -2.26
C ALA A 195 -21.20 -6.90 -2.09
N LYS A 196 -21.73 -6.33 -3.18
CA LYS A 196 -22.74 -5.26 -3.10
C LYS A 196 -24.04 -5.74 -2.45
N ALA A 197 -24.51 -6.91 -2.77
CA ALA A 197 -25.71 -7.48 -2.13
C ALA A 197 -25.49 -7.66 -0.62
N ALA A 198 -24.34 -8.21 -0.22
CA ALA A 198 -23.96 -8.36 1.18
C ALA A 198 -23.87 -6.99 1.88
N ARG A 199 -23.21 -5.99 1.25
CA ARG A 199 -23.13 -4.62 1.75
C ARG A 199 -24.52 -4.01 1.95
N THR A 200 -25.38 -4.09 0.95
CA THR A 200 -26.73 -3.51 1.00
C THR A 200 -27.54 -4.11 2.14
N GLN A 201 -27.47 -5.42 2.32
CA GLN A 201 -28.16 -6.09 3.41
C GLN A 201 -27.61 -5.66 4.78
N LEU A 202 -26.28 -5.52 4.91
CA LEU A 202 -25.66 -5.04 6.14
C LEU A 202 -26.04 -3.59 6.45
N GLU A 203 -25.95 -2.69 5.47
CA GLU A 203 -26.32 -1.26 5.62
C GLU A 203 -27.79 -1.09 6.03
N LYS A 204 -28.67 -1.96 5.52
CA LYS A 204 -30.09 -2.00 5.95
C LYS A 204 -30.27 -2.35 7.43
N GLN A 205 -29.44 -3.26 7.97
CA GLN A 205 -29.47 -3.62 9.39
C GLN A 205 -28.85 -2.53 10.28
N LEU A 206 -27.80 -1.85 9.78
CA LEU A 206 -27.07 -0.83 10.54
C LEU A 206 -27.75 0.55 10.49
N GLY A 207 -28.58 0.83 9.49
CA GLY A 207 -29.18 2.13 9.26
C GLY A 207 -28.22 3.20 8.70
N HIS A 208 -26.97 2.82 8.35
CA HIS A 208 -25.97 3.74 7.78
C HIS A 208 -25.05 3.02 6.79
N SER A 209 -24.34 3.81 5.95
CA SER A 209 -23.36 3.25 5.01
C SER A 209 -22.11 2.73 5.71
N VAL A 210 -21.62 1.57 5.28
CA VAL A 210 -20.33 1.01 5.70
C VAL A 210 -19.16 1.56 4.88
N VAL A 211 -19.44 2.10 3.69
CA VAL A 211 -18.44 2.82 2.88
C VAL A 211 -18.32 4.23 3.44
N SER A 212 -17.21 4.50 4.11
CA SER A 212 -17.00 5.70 4.90
C SER A 212 -15.77 6.51 4.44
N PRO A 213 -15.70 7.82 4.71
CA PRO A 213 -14.51 8.62 4.48
C PRO A 213 -13.41 8.33 5.51
N ILE A 214 -13.73 7.61 6.59
CA ILE A 214 -12.80 7.33 7.69
C ILE A 214 -11.74 6.33 7.22
N ASN A 215 -10.50 6.64 7.50
CA ASN A 215 -9.38 5.75 7.25
C ASN A 215 -9.13 4.84 8.46
N ALA A 216 -8.67 3.61 8.23
CA ALA A 216 -8.49 2.60 9.28
C ALA A 216 -7.55 3.07 10.40
N ALA A 217 -6.48 3.82 10.09
CA ALA A 217 -5.57 4.36 11.08
C ALA A 217 -6.23 5.45 11.96
N GLN A 218 -7.14 6.27 11.42
CA GLN A 218 -7.86 7.30 12.17
C GLN A 218 -8.87 6.74 13.18
N VAL A 219 -9.46 5.58 12.90
CA VAL A 219 -10.38 4.91 13.85
C VAL A 219 -9.65 4.48 15.12
N LEU A 220 -8.38 4.14 15.01
CA LEU A 220 -7.55 3.68 16.12
C LEU A 220 -7.12 4.84 17.01
N THR A 221 -6.66 5.95 16.42
CA THR A 221 -6.28 7.17 17.15
C THR A 221 -7.46 7.76 17.95
N ALA A 222 -8.67 7.73 17.38
CA ALA A 222 -9.87 8.22 18.06
C ALA A 222 -10.32 7.31 19.24
N LYS A 223 -10.03 6.01 19.19
CA LYS A 223 -10.28 5.07 20.31
C LYS A 223 -9.27 5.24 21.44
N GLU A 224 -8.00 5.39 21.10
CA GLU A 224 -6.93 5.65 22.09
C GLU A 224 -7.13 6.98 22.82
N THR A 225 -7.49 8.04 22.09
CA THR A 225 -7.79 9.35 22.70
C THR A 225 -8.96 9.25 23.67
N LYS A 226 -10.04 8.55 23.34
CA LYS A 226 -11.18 8.34 24.23
C LYS A 226 -10.87 7.44 25.44
N GLN A 227 -9.96 6.49 25.33
CA GLN A 227 -9.48 5.70 26.47
C GLN A 227 -8.65 6.54 27.42
N ILE A 228 -7.73 7.37 26.91
CA ILE A 228 -6.89 8.26 27.71
C ILE A 228 -7.72 9.36 28.40
N GLU A 229 -8.77 9.87 27.73
CA GLU A 229 -9.71 10.83 28.33
C GLU A 229 -10.58 10.18 29.42
N GLY A 230 -11.05 8.95 29.19
CA GLY A 230 -11.88 8.21 30.17
C GLY A 230 -11.09 7.67 31.39
N GLU A 231 -9.76 7.55 31.30
CA GLU A 231 -8.89 7.24 32.43
C GLU A 231 -8.56 8.47 33.28
N LYS A 232 -8.50 9.66 32.65
CA LYS A 232 -8.27 10.93 33.36
C LYS A 232 -9.49 11.48 34.12
N GLU A 233 -10.70 10.99 33.77
CA GLU A 233 -11.93 11.34 34.52
C GLU A 233 -12.19 10.41 35.71
N LYS A 234 -11.34 9.39 35.95
CA LYS A 234 -11.47 8.44 37.03
C LYS A 234 -10.44 8.60 38.17
N ASP A 235 -9.50 9.51 38.02
CA ASP A 235 -8.54 9.96 39.05
C ASP A 235 -8.93 11.37 39.56
#